data_8aad72ff296932cc11aa434004c44df2
#
_entry.id   8aad72ff296932cc11aa434004c44df2
#
_cell.length_a   1.000
_cell.length_b   1.000
_cell.length_c   1.000
_cell.angle_alpha   90.00
_cell.angle_beta   90.00
_cell.angle_gamma   90.00
#
_symmetry.space_group_name_H-M   'P 1'
#
loop_
_entity.id
_entity.type
_entity.pdbx_description
1 polymer ?
#
loop_
_entity_poly.entity_id
_entity_poly.type
_entity_poly.pdbx_seq_one_letter_code
_entity_poly.pdbx_strand_id
1 'polypeptide(L)'
;MNRPFRYVLISLLLTASAFFVIRAVAGGNMESDAATAFENPWKDDQVIAIADLAKWISVKQGPVVLQVGVSALYDAAHVPGSVYAGPADEAAGLDKLKAKAASLARTRDVVIYCGCCPMKVCPNLKPAFSLLQGMGFKKIKVLDIPHDFTGDWVNKGLPVEKRAD
;
A
#
# COMPACT_ATOMS: atom_id res chain seq x y z
N MET A 1 -7.00 -30.74 100.57
CA MET A 1 -8.26 -31.49 100.34
C MET A 1 -9.02 -30.85 99.21
N ASN A 2 -9.42 -31.63 98.23
CA ASN A 2 -10.36 -31.43 97.10
C ASN A 2 -10.05 -30.37 96.02
N ARG A 3 -9.51 -30.94 94.97
CA ARG A 3 -9.69 -30.34 93.60
C ARG A 3 -11.14 -30.52 93.17
N PRO A 4 -11.60 -29.66 92.26
CA PRO A 4 -12.04 -30.18 90.99
C PRO A 4 -11.54 -29.38 89.74
N PHE A 5 -11.26 -30.15 88.83
CA PHE A 5 -11.11 -30.06 87.39
C PHE A 5 -12.14 -29.13 86.76
N ARG A 6 -11.67 -28.09 86.02
CA ARG A 6 -12.53 -27.32 85.12
C ARG A 6 -11.99 -27.36 83.71
N TYR A 7 -12.76 -27.98 82.89
CA TYR A 7 -12.55 -28.10 81.49
C TYR A 7 -12.56 -26.73 80.84
N VAL A 8 -11.47 -26.37 80.21
CA VAL A 8 -11.43 -25.21 79.34
C VAL A 8 -11.87 -25.66 77.97
N LEU A 9 -13.07 -25.25 77.59
CA LEU A 9 -13.57 -25.38 76.20
C LEU A 9 -12.82 -24.37 75.34
N ILE A 10 -11.96 -24.91 74.49
CA ILE A 10 -11.33 -24.12 73.40
C ILE A 10 -12.36 -23.98 72.30
N SER A 11 -12.99 -22.82 72.27
CA SER A 11 -13.80 -22.42 71.07
C SER A 11 -12.89 -22.12 69.91
N LEU A 12 -12.90 -23.01 68.94
CA LEU A 12 -12.24 -22.83 67.66
C LEU A 12 -13.06 -21.82 66.83
N LEU A 13 -12.68 -20.55 66.88
CA LEU A 13 -13.19 -19.56 65.95
C LEU A 13 -12.50 -19.77 64.59
N LEU A 14 -13.20 -20.41 63.69
CA LEU A 14 -12.88 -20.46 62.27
C LEU A 14 -13.13 -19.09 61.68
N THR A 15 -12.11 -18.23 61.60
CA THR A 15 -12.12 -17.05 60.76
C THR A 15 -11.92 -17.47 59.31
N ALA A 16 -13.01 -17.55 58.56
CA ALA A 16 -12.97 -17.68 57.12
C ALA A 16 -12.42 -16.36 56.55
N SER A 17 -11.13 -16.31 56.35
CA SER A 17 -10.51 -15.25 55.55
C SER A 17 -10.95 -15.44 54.09
N ALA A 18 -11.98 -14.70 53.66
CA ALA A 18 -12.33 -14.58 52.30
C ALA A 18 -11.19 -13.83 51.56
N PHE A 19 -10.31 -14.60 50.92
CA PHE A 19 -9.41 -14.05 49.95
C PHE A 19 -10.22 -13.52 48.79
N PHE A 20 -10.52 -12.23 48.83
CA PHE A 20 -11.05 -11.50 47.70
C PHE A 20 -9.90 -11.37 46.70
N VAL A 21 -9.81 -12.35 45.79
CA VAL A 21 -8.93 -12.23 44.64
C VAL A 21 -9.53 -11.15 43.74
N ILE A 22 -9.04 -9.92 43.89
CA ILE A 22 -9.23 -8.89 42.89
C ILE A 22 -8.47 -9.36 41.66
N ARG A 23 -9.18 -10.03 40.74
CA ARG A 23 -8.71 -10.13 39.39
C ARG A 23 -8.61 -8.70 38.86
N ALA A 24 -7.40 -8.16 38.86
CA ALA A 24 -7.09 -7.06 37.99
C ALA A 24 -7.46 -7.53 36.58
N VAL A 25 -8.59 -7.10 36.10
CA VAL A 25 -8.89 -7.10 34.68
C VAL A 25 -7.80 -6.19 34.12
N ALA A 26 -6.73 -6.81 33.62
CA ALA A 26 -5.80 -6.12 32.78
C ALA A 26 -6.68 -5.46 31.71
N GLY A 27 -6.83 -4.15 31.82
CA GLY A 27 -7.40 -3.35 30.77
C GLY A 27 -6.56 -3.66 29.54
N GLY A 28 -7.09 -4.52 28.69
CA GLY A 28 -6.58 -4.64 27.35
C GLY A 28 -6.58 -3.22 26.83
N ASN A 29 -5.41 -2.70 26.57
CA ASN A 29 -5.27 -1.54 25.71
C ASN A 29 -6.08 -1.90 24.48
N MET A 30 -7.27 -1.29 24.36
CA MET A 30 -7.88 -1.05 23.08
C MET A 30 -7.01 0.02 22.42
N GLU A 31 -5.75 -0.34 22.17
CA GLU A 31 -5.00 0.30 21.13
C GLU A 31 -5.85 0.11 19.88
N SER A 32 -6.32 1.22 19.45
CA SER A 32 -7.11 1.44 18.28
C SER A 32 -6.51 0.71 17.07
N ASP A 33 -6.93 -0.52 16.81
CA ASP A 33 -6.82 -1.18 15.51
C ASP A 33 -7.72 -0.48 14.47
N ALA A 34 -7.87 0.84 14.60
CA ALA A 34 -8.62 1.67 13.68
C ALA A 34 -7.73 2.28 12.59
N ALA A 35 -6.55 1.72 12.37
CA ALA A 35 -5.81 1.91 11.14
C ALA A 35 -5.43 0.51 10.64
N THR A 36 -6.35 -0.14 9.94
CA THR A 36 -5.96 -1.01 8.86
C THR A 36 -5.26 -0.11 7.84
N ALA A 37 -4.02 0.30 8.17
CA ALA A 37 -3.10 0.86 7.21
C ALA A 37 -3.06 -0.18 6.09
N PHE A 38 -3.64 0.15 4.93
CA PHE A 38 -3.59 -0.74 3.78
C PHE A 38 -2.13 -1.13 3.60
N GLU A 39 -1.84 -2.40 3.89
CA GLU A 39 -0.49 -2.91 3.80
C GLU A 39 0.01 -2.66 2.38
N ASN A 40 1.21 -2.14 2.25
CA ASN A 40 1.77 -1.85 0.94
C ASN A 40 1.90 -3.16 0.15
N PRO A 41 1.14 -3.36 -0.94
CA PRO A 41 1.17 -4.62 -1.68
C PRO A 41 2.45 -4.79 -2.52
N TRP A 42 3.32 -3.78 -2.55
CA TRP A 42 4.51 -3.71 -3.37
C TRP A 42 5.77 -3.94 -2.54
N LYS A 43 6.72 -4.69 -3.09
CA LYS A 43 8.07 -4.82 -2.52
C LYS A 43 8.89 -3.57 -2.84
N ASP A 44 9.90 -3.28 -2.04
CA ASP A 44 10.75 -2.10 -2.23
C ASP A 44 11.44 -2.06 -3.60
N ASP A 45 11.85 -3.22 -4.11
CA ASP A 45 12.45 -3.35 -5.45
C ASP A 45 11.45 -3.16 -6.60
N GLN A 46 10.15 -3.19 -6.32
CA GLN A 46 9.07 -2.94 -7.28
C GLN A 46 8.59 -1.49 -7.30
N VAL A 47 9.12 -0.63 -6.46
CA VAL A 47 8.69 0.77 -6.33
C VAL A 47 9.78 1.70 -6.83
N ILE A 48 9.40 2.83 -7.39
CA ILE A 48 10.30 3.93 -7.73
C ILE A 48 9.75 5.24 -7.16
N ALA A 49 10.61 5.98 -6.47
CA ALA A 49 10.24 7.28 -5.93
C ALA A 49 10.03 8.31 -7.05
N ILE A 50 9.15 9.27 -6.82
CA ILE A 50 8.85 10.38 -7.76
C ILE A 50 10.14 11.10 -8.18
N ALA A 51 11.00 11.47 -7.23
CA ALA A 51 12.23 12.18 -7.51
C ALA A 51 13.21 11.38 -8.39
N ASP A 52 13.23 10.06 -8.25
CA ASP A 52 14.11 9.20 -9.05
C ASP A 52 13.56 9.02 -10.46
N LEU A 53 12.24 8.86 -10.62
CA LEU A 53 11.64 8.83 -11.95
C LEU A 53 11.83 10.17 -12.67
N ALA A 54 11.64 11.31 -12.00
CA ALA A 54 11.82 12.62 -12.56
C ALA A 54 13.24 12.85 -13.11
N LYS A 55 14.27 12.32 -12.43
CA LYS A 55 15.64 12.31 -12.95
C LYS A 55 15.80 11.35 -14.12
N TRP A 56 15.17 10.17 -14.05
CA TRP A 56 15.39 9.11 -15.03
C TRP A 56 14.76 9.41 -16.39
N ILE A 57 13.59 10.07 -16.44
CA ILE A 57 12.95 10.47 -17.69
C ILE A 57 13.74 11.51 -18.48
N SER A 58 14.66 12.24 -17.85
CA SER A 58 15.48 13.27 -18.51
C SER A 58 16.66 12.70 -19.30
N VAL A 59 16.95 11.40 -19.18
CA VAL A 59 18.07 10.76 -19.90
C VAL A 59 17.59 10.02 -21.15
N LYS A 60 18.42 9.98 -22.19
CA LYS A 60 18.07 9.40 -23.50
C LYS A 60 17.59 7.93 -23.45
N GLN A 61 18.03 7.16 -22.48
CA GLN A 61 17.67 5.76 -22.30
C GLN A 61 16.85 5.55 -21.01
N GLY A 62 15.97 6.47 -20.72
CA GLY A 62 15.04 6.37 -19.61
C GLY A 62 14.09 5.16 -19.73
N PRO A 63 13.29 4.89 -18.69
CA PRO A 63 12.33 3.80 -18.70
C PRO A 63 11.21 4.07 -19.70
N VAL A 64 10.51 3.02 -20.11
CA VAL A 64 9.19 3.19 -20.73
C VAL A 64 8.20 3.45 -19.62
N VAL A 65 7.55 4.60 -19.64
CA VAL A 65 6.54 4.98 -18.64
C VAL A 65 5.14 4.76 -19.23
N LEU A 66 4.32 3.96 -18.55
CA LEU A 66 2.96 3.61 -18.98
C LEU A 66 1.95 4.13 -17.94
N GLN A 67 1.04 4.97 -18.37
CA GLN A 67 -0.09 5.39 -17.54
C GLN A 67 -1.24 4.41 -17.75
N VAL A 68 -1.64 3.74 -16.64
CA VAL A 68 -2.62 2.65 -16.66
C VAL A 68 -3.95 3.00 -15.99
N GLY A 69 -4.21 4.29 -15.77
CA GLY A 69 -5.47 4.82 -15.24
C GLY A 69 -6.40 5.35 -16.32
N VAL A 70 -7.30 6.25 -15.94
CA VAL A 70 -8.30 6.84 -16.84
C VAL A 70 -7.70 7.86 -17.81
N SER A 71 -8.20 7.90 -19.06
CA SER A 71 -7.66 8.77 -20.11
C SER A 71 -7.75 10.26 -19.79
N ALA A 72 -8.83 10.68 -19.13
CA ALA A 72 -9.01 12.10 -18.80
C ALA A 72 -7.86 12.68 -17.94
N LEU A 73 -7.28 11.87 -17.02
CA LEU A 73 -6.13 12.29 -16.24
C LEU A 73 -4.87 12.37 -17.11
N TYR A 74 -4.67 11.40 -18.00
CA TYR A 74 -3.56 11.43 -18.95
C TYR A 74 -3.62 12.64 -19.86
N ASP A 75 -4.81 12.94 -20.39
CA ASP A 75 -5.04 14.07 -21.31
C ASP A 75 -4.79 15.41 -20.63
N ALA A 76 -5.21 15.55 -19.36
CA ALA A 76 -5.02 16.76 -18.56
C ALA A 76 -3.55 17.04 -18.21
N ALA A 77 -2.82 16.01 -17.74
CA ALA A 77 -1.40 16.08 -17.44
C ALA A 77 -0.82 14.66 -17.26
N HIS A 78 0.33 14.40 -17.83
CA HIS A 78 1.03 13.12 -17.67
C HIS A 78 2.55 13.30 -17.60
N VAL A 79 3.24 12.26 -17.16
CA VAL A 79 4.72 12.23 -17.15
C VAL A 79 5.23 12.37 -18.57
N PRO A 80 6.19 13.28 -18.86
CA PRO A 80 6.72 13.48 -20.19
C PRO A 80 7.18 12.19 -20.87
N GLY A 81 6.80 11.99 -22.13
CA GLY A 81 7.10 10.80 -22.89
C GLY A 81 6.39 9.53 -22.45
N SER A 82 5.50 9.61 -21.47
CA SER A 82 4.69 8.45 -21.09
C SER A 82 3.63 8.10 -22.13
N VAL A 83 3.20 6.84 -22.13
CA VAL A 83 2.21 6.32 -23.06
C VAL A 83 0.95 5.94 -22.31
N TYR A 84 -0.22 6.37 -22.80
CA TYR A 84 -1.50 5.93 -22.26
C TYR A 84 -1.77 4.47 -22.60
N ALA A 85 -2.00 3.66 -21.56
CA ALA A 85 -2.16 2.21 -21.66
C ALA A 85 -3.26 1.63 -20.75
N GLY A 86 -4.21 2.45 -20.29
CA GLY A 86 -5.24 2.00 -19.33
C GLY A 86 -6.66 2.26 -19.80
N PRO A 87 -7.66 2.16 -18.88
CA PRO A 87 -7.54 1.76 -17.46
C PRO A 87 -7.38 0.25 -17.29
N ALA A 88 -6.45 -0.19 -16.46
CA ALA A 88 -6.08 -1.60 -16.39
C ALA A 88 -6.93 -2.44 -15.40
N ASP A 89 -7.88 -1.84 -14.71
CA ASP A 89 -8.97 -2.52 -13.97
C ASP A 89 -10.11 -3.00 -14.88
N GLU A 90 -10.05 -2.64 -16.16
CA GLU A 90 -11.00 -3.05 -17.20
C GLU A 90 -10.33 -3.97 -18.23
N ALA A 91 -11.06 -4.94 -18.78
CA ALA A 91 -10.55 -5.86 -19.80
C ALA A 91 -10.03 -5.11 -21.04
N ALA A 92 -10.77 -4.13 -21.54
CA ALA A 92 -10.36 -3.33 -22.69
C ALA A 92 -9.07 -2.51 -22.43
N GLY A 93 -8.86 -2.07 -21.18
CA GLY A 93 -7.64 -1.40 -20.79
C GLY A 93 -6.45 -2.35 -20.71
N LEU A 94 -6.65 -3.57 -20.22
CA LEU A 94 -5.63 -4.61 -20.24
C LEU A 94 -5.23 -5.01 -21.67
N ASP A 95 -6.19 -5.09 -22.57
CA ASP A 95 -5.90 -5.35 -24.01
C ASP A 95 -5.08 -4.22 -24.62
N LYS A 96 -5.40 -2.97 -24.28
CA LYS A 96 -4.62 -1.79 -24.69
C LYS A 96 -3.20 -1.85 -24.14
N LEU A 97 -3.02 -2.14 -22.84
CA LEU A 97 -1.71 -2.30 -22.23
C LEU A 97 -0.91 -3.42 -22.93
N LYS A 98 -1.54 -4.57 -23.17
CA LYS A 98 -0.94 -5.70 -23.89
C LYS A 98 -0.46 -5.30 -25.28
N ALA A 99 -1.28 -4.58 -26.03
CA ALA A 99 -0.93 -4.09 -27.38
C ALA A 99 0.26 -3.12 -27.32
N LYS A 100 0.26 -2.14 -26.40
CA LYS A 100 1.37 -1.20 -26.20
C LYS A 100 2.67 -1.90 -25.79
N ALA A 101 2.58 -2.88 -24.92
CA ALA A 101 3.75 -3.61 -24.43
C ALA A 101 4.27 -4.67 -25.44
N ALA A 102 3.49 -5.07 -26.44
CA ALA A 102 3.86 -6.12 -27.38
C ALA A 102 5.15 -5.81 -28.16
N SER A 103 5.35 -4.55 -28.54
CA SER A 103 6.52 -4.08 -29.31
C SER A 103 7.74 -3.77 -28.44
N LEU A 104 7.62 -3.79 -27.10
CA LEU A 104 8.72 -3.46 -26.20
C LEU A 104 9.63 -4.66 -25.98
N ALA A 105 10.94 -4.44 -25.99
CA ALA A 105 11.90 -5.47 -25.59
C ALA A 105 11.69 -5.85 -24.12
N ARG A 106 11.67 -7.13 -23.79
CA ARG A 106 11.42 -7.64 -22.42
C ARG A 106 12.51 -7.27 -21.40
N THR A 107 13.65 -6.80 -21.89
CA THR A 107 14.78 -6.28 -21.08
C THR A 107 14.64 -4.80 -20.72
N ARG A 108 13.65 -4.09 -21.28
CA ARG A 108 13.42 -2.66 -21.00
C ARG A 108 12.97 -2.48 -19.55
N ASP A 109 13.41 -1.39 -18.96
CA ASP A 109 12.85 -0.89 -17.73
C ASP A 109 11.48 -0.27 -18.03
N VAL A 110 10.46 -0.69 -17.26
CA VAL A 110 9.08 -0.23 -17.41
C VAL A 110 8.64 0.35 -16.07
N VAL A 111 8.07 1.54 -16.10
CA VAL A 111 7.42 2.15 -14.94
C VAL A 111 5.94 2.30 -15.25
N ILE A 112 5.08 1.83 -14.36
CA ILE A 112 3.63 2.01 -14.45
C ILE A 112 3.13 2.98 -13.38
N TYR A 113 2.13 3.78 -13.71
CA TYR A 113 1.41 4.60 -12.74
C TYR A 113 -0.05 4.80 -13.16
N CYS A 114 -0.92 5.05 -12.20
CA CYS A 114 -2.34 5.33 -12.46
C CYS A 114 -2.66 6.82 -12.38
N GLY A 115 -2.30 7.46 -11.27
CA GLY A 115 -2.47 8.88 -11.04
C GLY A 115 -3.80 9.32 -10.42
N CYS A 116 -4.81 8.44 -10.30
CA CYS A 116 -6.12 8.81 -9.74
C CYS A 116 -6.21 8.66 -8.21
N CYS A 117 -5.31 7.90 -7.60
CA CYS A 117 -5.41 7.49 -6.21
C CYS A 117 -4.04 7.01 -5.69
N PRO A 118 -3.90 6.84 -4.35
CA PRO A 118 -2.69 6.30 -3.76
C PRO A 118 -2.30 4.95 -4.38
N MET A 119 -1.01 4.78 -4.69
CA MET A 119 -0.50 3.56 -5.34
C MET A 119 -0.86 2.28 -4.56
N LYS A 120 -0.93 2.36 -3.23
CA LYS A 120 -1.20 1.22 -2.35
C LYS A 120 -2.58 0.60 -2.54
N VAL A 121 -3.56 1.40 -2.92
CA VAL A 121 -4.97 1.00 -3.06
C VAL A 121 -5.49 1.08 -4.50
N CYS A 122 -4.64 1.41 -5.44
CA CYS A 122 -5.02 1.62 -6.84
C CYS A 122 -5.44 0.30 -7.52
N PRO A 123 -6.67 0.20 -8.04
CA PRO A 123 -7.18 -1.03 -8.66
C PRO A 123 -6.47 -1.35 -10.00
N ASN A 124 -5.91 -0.34 -10.66
CA ASN A 124 -5.27 -0.49 -11.97
C ASN A 124 -3.87 -1.10 -11.90
N LEU A 125 -3.13 -0.88 -10.80
CA LEU A 125 -1.70 -1.21 -10.76
C LEU A 125 -1.41 -2.70 -10.68
N LYS A 126 -2.14 -3.45 -9.85
CA LYS A 126 -1.93 -4.91 -9.72
C LYS A 126 -2.22 -5.67 -11.01
N PRO A 127 -3.37 -5.47 -11.69
CA PRO A 127 -3.62 -6.13 -12.97
C PRO A 127 -2.60 -5.75 -14.05
N ALA A 128 -2.21 -4.48 -14.15
CA ALA A 128 -1.19 -4.04 -15.09
C ALA A 128 0.16 -4.69 -14.85
N PHE A 129 0.61 -4.71 -13.59
CA PHE A 129 1.87 -5.34 -13.19
C PHE A 129 1.88 -6.83 -13.50
N SER A 130 0.81 -7.54 -13.13
CA SER A 130 0.68 -8.98 -13.38
C SER A 130 0.67 -9.32 -14.88
N LEU A 131 -0.03 -8.52 -15.68
CA LEU A 131 -0.02 -8.68 -17.14
C LEU A 131 1.40 -8.54 -17.71
N LEU A 132 2.12 -7.49 -17.33
CA LEU A 132 3.48 -7.24 -17.81
C LEU A 132 4.44 -8.35 -17.35
N GLN A 133 4.33 -8.83 -16.11
CA GLN A 133 5.10 -9.98 -15.64
C GLN A 133 4.80 -11.24 -16.47
N GLY A 134 3.52 -11.52 -16.73
CA GLY A 134 3.07 -12.64 -17.58
C GLY A 134 3.58 -12.53 -19.02
N MET A 135 3.78 -11.32 -19.52
CA MET A 135 4.41 -11.05 -20.82
C MET A 135 5.94 -11.20 -20.81
N GLY A 136 6.56 -11.49 -19.67
CA GLY A 136 7.99 -11.76 -19.53
C GLY A 136 8.86 -10.53 -19.20
N PHE A 137 8.27 -9.38 -18.88
CA PHE A 137 9.05 -8.25 -18.38
C PHE A 137 9.61 -8.56 -16.99
N LYS A 138 10.88 -8.23 -16.75
CA LYS A 138 11.58 -8.49 -15.47
C LYS A 138 11.86 -7.23 -14.67
N LYS A 139 11.84 -6.08 -15.31
CA LYS A 139 12.20 -4.78 -14.73
C LYS A 139 10.98 -3.86 -14.74
N ILE A 140 10.00 -4.20 -13.91
CA ILE A 140 8.77 -3.40 -13.77
C ILE A 140 8.80 -2.71 -12.42
N LYS A 141 8.54 -1.41 -12.41
CA LYS A 141 8.37 -0.62 -11.19
C LYS A 141 7.03 0.11 -11.21
N VAL A 142 6.50 0.35 -10.03
CA VAL A 142 5.33 1.17 -9.77
C VAL A 142 5.80 2.51 -9.25
N LEU A 143 5.30 3.61 -9.80
CA LEU A 143 5.59 4.95 -9.30
C LEU A 143 4.91 5.16 -7.96
N ASP A 144 5.68 5.55 -6.95
CA ASP A 144 5.18 5.86 -5.62
C ASP A 144 4.40 7.18 -5.62
N ILE A 145 3.10 7.09 -5.81
CA ILE A 145 2.16 8.23 -5.69
C ILE A 145 1.39 8.04 -4.39
N PRO A 146 1.72 8.79 -3.32
CA PRO A 146 1.07 8.68 -2.02
C PRO A 146 -0.41 9.10 -2.01
N HIS A 147 -0.81 10.06 -2.85
CA HIS A 147 -2.16 10.61 -2.92
C HIS A 147 -2.72 10.52 -4.34
N ASP A 148 -2.32 11.43 -5.21
CA ASP A 148 -2.69 11.48 -6.62
C ASP A 148 -1.61 12.19 -7.44
N PHE A 149 -1.70 12.09 -8.77
CA PHE A 149 -0.70 12.65 -9.67
C PHE A 149 -0.67 14.18 -9.62
N THR A 150 -1.82 14.83 -9.44
CA THR A 150 -1.88 16.29 -9.38
C THR A 150 -1.17 16.81 -8.14
N GLY A 151 -1.46 16.24 -6.98
CA GLY A 151 -0.86 16.64 -5.70
C GLY A 151 0.63 16.32 -5.60
N ASP A 152 1.00 15.12 -6.02
CA ASP A 152 2.34 14.58 -5.77
C ASP A 152 3.34 14.85 -6.91
N TRP A 153 2.86 15.17 -8.11
CA TRP A 153 3.70 15.46 -9.27
C TRP A 153 3.52 16.89 -9.78
N VAL A 154 2.30 17.25 -10.23
CA VAL A 154 2.03 18.54 -10.89
C VAL A 154 2.23 19.72 -9.96
N ASN A 155 1.63 19.66 -8.76
CA ASN A 155 1.73 20.72 -7.74
C ASN A 155 3.13 20.82 -7.09
N LYS A 156 4.00 19.83 -7.34
CA LYS A 156 5.42 19.89 -6.97
C LYS A 156 6.30 20.54 -8.04
N GLY A 157 5.69 21.03 -9.13
CA GLY A 157 6.42 21.70 -10.21
C GLY A 157 7.25 20.75 -11.09
N LEU A 158 6.97 19.45 -11.06
CA LEU A 158 7.65 18.49 -11.91
C LEU A 158 7.15 18.61 -13.36
N PRO A 159 7.98 18.25 -14.34
CA PRO A 159 7.62 18.41 -15.75
C PRO A 159 6.42 17.55 -16.14
N VAL A 160 5.52 18.12 -16.94
CA VAL A 160 4.33 17.44 -17.44
C VAL A 160 4.19 17.66 -18.95
N GLU A 161 3.57 16.70 -19.61
CA GLU A 161 3.00 16.86 -20.94
C GLU A 161 1.47 16.76 -20.85
N LYS A 162 0.80 17.31 -21.86
CA LYS A 162 -0.65 17.20 -22.08
C LYS A 162 -0.88 16.58 -23.43
N ARG A 163 -2.00 15.90 -23.60
CA ARG A 163 -2.36 15.49 -24.96
C ARG A 163 -2.60 16.75 -25.80
N ALA A 164 -1.97 16.81 -26.96
CA ALA A 164 -2.29 17.84 -27.96
C ALA A 164 -3.72 17.58 -28.49
N ASP A 165 -4.51 18.62 -28.60
CA ASP A 165 -5.84 18.60 -29.23
C ASP A 165 -5.74 18.26 -30.72
#